data_c0006b160171c25c67ae80a2eabf0f72
#
_entry.id   c0006b160171c25c67ae80a2eabf0f72
#
_cell.length_a   1.000
_cell.length_b   1.000
_cell.length_c   1.000
_cell.angle_alpha   90.00
_cell.angle_beta   90.00
_cell.angle_gamma   90.00
#
_symmetry.space_group_name_H-M   'P 1'
#
loop_
_entity.id
_entity.type
_entity.pdbx_description
1 polymer ?
#
loop_
_entity_poly.entity_id
_entity_poly.type
_entity_poly.pdbx_seq_one_letter_code
_entity_poly.pdbx_strand_id
1 'polypeptide(L)'
;CGVIMVEQVNFRTRQYNYNTINSVKSAVNTSDVKNLSVTPTFTASVPITSKAPQVASLKMRTTLDSKEEKNEYTTILSQLDKNGRKIVDNLLKTGVLLNSDSNDHSTVLDNLYKIATEPRAEGLDSKTMLKDTIAAIAYPYIITQQFGDIPPEYQQQVVAANNENKTNLIDIWQGSQDVNVEHSGTCVAASTEFKLAKQLPAEFARFAQELSSPKLSVNKTIGLNNLADETLNAIWLLNAFEIPFETNNFNTAKLKFAPDKNAILRAQIQTTNKDPYERTPLDVLMQSTFMQIGSQQSYNSLTDKRAGKFNQNDKGLIEFEKTFTE
;
A
#
# COMPACT_ATOMS: atom_id res chain seq x y z
N CYS A 1 -33.94 26.10 15.21
CA CYS A 1 -33.04 26.58 14.15
C CYS A 1 -31.66 26.04 14.44
N GLY A 2 -31.34 24.88 13.92
CA GLY A 2 -30.02 24.28 14.02
C GLY A 2 -29.24 24.59 12.73
N VAL A 3 -28.14 25.29 12.87
CA VAL A 3 -27.18 25.53 11.80
C VAL A 3 -26.37 24.27 11.64
N ILE A 4 -26.58 23.54 10.54
CA ILE A 4 -25.69 22.46 10.11
C ILE A 4 -24.46 23.13 9.53
N MET A 5 -23.35 23.13 10.28
CA MET A 5 -22.05 23.49 9.72
C MET A 5 -21.60 22.36 8.80
N VAL A 6 -21.62 22.62 7.52
CA VAL A 6 -20.95 21.77 6.52
C VAL A 6 -19.45 22.01 6.67
N GLU A 7 -18.76 21.11 7.36
CA GLU A 7 -17.29 21.14 7.41
C GLU A 7 -16.73 20.91 6.00
N GLN A 8 -15.97 21.89 5.53
CA GLN A 8 -15.20 21.77 4.31
C GLN A 8 -14.15 20.68 4.50
N VAL A 9 -14.35 19.54 3.85
CA VAL A 9 -13.33 18.49 3.76
C VAL A 9 -12.24 19.01 2.82
N ASN A 10 -11.21 19.63 3.38
CA ASN A 10 -10.02 20.02 2.63
C ASN A 10 -9.31 18.73 2.18
N PHE A 11 -8.97 18.65 0.89
CA PHE A 11 -7.94 17.75 0.41
C PHE A 11 -6.71 17.99 1.28
N ARG A 12 -6.21 16.97 1.96
CA ARG A 12 -4.94 17.03 2.71
C ARG A 12 -3.81 17.19 1.71
N THR A 13 -3.58 18.41 1.24
CA THR A 13 -2.34 18.76 0.55
C THR A 13 -1.25 18.85 1.61
N ARG A 14 -0.48 17.78 1.78
CA ARG A 14 0.81 17.86 2.46
C ARG A 14 1.67 18.83 1.63
N GLN A 15 1.76 20.08 2.05
CA GLN A 15 2.75 21.01 1.49
C GLN A 15 4.13 20.59 1.99
N TYR A 16 4.84 19.83 1.17
CA TYR A 16 6.27 19.66 1.38
C TYR A 16 6.97 20.99 1.11
N ASN A 17 7.50 21.59 2.17
CA ASN A 17 8.32 22.78 2.06
C ASN A 17 9.69 22.36 1.51
N TYR A 18 9.91 22.55 0.21
CA TYR A 18 11.16 22.23 -0.51
C TYR A 18 12.39 23.01 -0.02
N ASN A 19 12.24 23.91 0.94
CA ASN A 19 13.30 24.78 1.42
C ASN A 19 14.21 24.18 2.51
N THR A 20 13.94 22.94 2.98
CA THR A 20 14.72 22.35 4.10
C THR A 20 15.84 21.39 3.63
N ILE A 21 16.00 21.15 2.34
CA ILE A 21 17.02 20.21 1.82
C ILE A 21 18.38 20.88 1.54
N ASN A 22 18.48 22.19 1.65
CA ASN A 22 19.73 22.91 1.32
C ASN A 22 20.65 23.23 2.52
N SER A 23 20.43 22.70 3.71
CA SER A 23 21.24 23.05 4.90
C SER A 23 22.04 21.89 5.53
N VAL A 24 22.27 20.79 4.81
CA VAL A 24 23.25 19.79 5.28
C VAL A 24 24.42 19.77 4.28
N LYS A 25 25.15 20.86 4.21
CA LYS A 25 26.52 20.89 3.75
C LYS A 25 27.41 21.30 4.91
N SER A 26 28.41 20.47 5.12
CA SER A 26 29.59 20.65 5.98
C SER A 26 29.50 20.07 7.39
N ALA A 27 30.08 18.89 7.54
CA ALA A 27 31.13 18.55 8.51
C ALA A 27 31.54 17.09 8.32
N VAL A 28 32.31 16.79 7.28
CA VAL A 28 33.17 15.59 7.32
C VAL A 28 34.60 16.11 7.33
N ASN A 29 35.24 16.04 8.48
CA ASN A 29 36.66 16.23 8.65
C ASN A 29 37.39 15.07 7.97
N THR A 30 38.12 15.39 6.92
CA THR A 30 39.08 14.51 6.26
C THR A 30 40.41 14.59 7.01
N SER A 31 40.67 13.64 7.91
CA SER A 31 42.02 13.25 8.24
C SER A 31 42.00 11.80 8.74
N ASP A 32 42.88 10.97 8.13
CA ASP A 32 43.23 9.61 8.45
C ASP A 32 42.46 8.48 7.76
N VAL A 33 42.71 8.33 6.46
CA VAL A 33 42.72 7.01 5.83
C VAL A 33 44.03 6.86 5.05
N LYS A 34 44.98 6.17 5.66
CA LYS A 34 46.20 5.70 4.99
C LYS A 34 45.89 4.60 3.99
N ASN A 35 46.38 4.81 2.79
CA ASN A 35 46.54 3.89 1.66
C ASN A 35 46.46 2.39 1.97
N LEU A 36 45.47 1.74 1.37
CA LEU A 36 45.54 0.38 0.91
C LEU A 36 45.01 0.34 -0.54
N SER A 37 45.94 0.49 -1.51
CA SER A 37 45.63 0.27 -2.91
C SER A 37 45.59 -1.24 -3.13
N VAL A 38 44.40 -1.81 -3.27
CA VAL A 38 44.22 -3.10 -3.94
C VAL A 38 43.44 -2.82 -5.21
N THR A 39 44.13 -2.82 -6.30
CA THR A 39 43.57 -2.72 -7.67
C THR A 39 43.13 -4.14 -8.07
N PRO A 40 41.85 -4.46 -8.21
CA PRO A 40 41.44 -5.69 -8.87
C PRO A 40 41.57 -5.46 -10.38
N THR A 41 42.54 -6.12 -10.97
CA THR A 41 42.69 -6.18 -12.45
C THR A 41 41.62 -7.17 -12.97
N PHE A 42 40.52 -6.65 -13.47
CA PHE A 42 39.57 -7.43 -14.28
C PHE A 42 40.03 -7.32 -15.75
N THR A 43 40.75 -8.33 -16.22
CA THR A 43 40.95 -8.58 -17.63
C THR A 43 40.00 -9.67 -18.11
N ALA A 44 38.86 -9.28 -18.62
CA ALA A 44 38.07 -10.10 -19.53
C ALA A 44 37.34 -9.18 -20.51
N SER A 45 37.97 -8.90 -21.64
CA SER A 45 37.29 -8.32 -22.78
C SER A 45 36.46 -9.38 -23.49
N VAL A 46 35.20 -9.52 -23.12
CA VAL A 46 34.20 -10.19 -23.94
C VAL A 46 33.57 -9.10 -24.81
N PRO A 47 33.63 -9.18 -26.15
CA PRO A 47 32.92 -8.22 -27.00
C PRO A 47 31.43 -8.44 -26.83
N ILE A 48 30.77 -7.56 -26.06
CA ILE A 48 29.32 -7.52 -25.97
C ILE A 48 28.80 -6.87 -27.26
N THR A 49 28.59 -7.66 -28.30
CA THR A 49 27.75 -7.30 -29.44
C THR A 49 26.30 -7.70 -29.12
N SER A 50 25.73 -7.13 -28.10
CA SER A 50 24.28 -7.12 -27.96
C SER A 50 23.78 -5.74 -28.38
N LYS A 51 23.11 -5.64 -29.53
CA LYS A 51 22.18 -4.55 -29.76
C LYS A 51 21.31 -4.47 -28.52
N ALA A 52 21.40 -3.36 -27.77
CA ALA A 52 20.44 -3.10 -26.68
C ALA A 52 19.03 -3.32 -27.26
N PRO A 53 18.16 -4.11 -26.61
CA PRO A 53 16.79 -4.22 -27.06
C PRO A 53 16.26 -2.80 -27.15
N GLN A 54 15.80 -2.39 -28.33
CA GLN A 54 15.06 -1.14 -28.48
C GLN A 54 13.81 -1.33 -27.61
N VAL A 55 13.81 -0.71 -26.44
CA VAL A 55 12.60 -0.55 -25.64
C VAL A 55 11.68 0.28 -26.52
N ALA A 56 10.72 -0.38 -27.15
CA ALA A 56 9.62 0.31 -27.80
C ALA A 56 9.06 1.25 -26.73
N SER A 57 9.15 2.56 -26.94
CA SER A 57 8.52 3.52 -26.06
C SER A 57 7.02 3.21 -26.10
N LEU A 58 6.51 2.54 -25.08
CA LEU A 58 5.08 2.33 -24.89
C LEU A 58 4.46 3.73 -24.83
N LYS A 59 3.81 4.13 -25.92
CA LYS A 59 3.13 5.40 -25.99
C LYS A 59 1.94 5.33 -25.06
N MET A 60 2.08 5.93 -23.87
CA MET A 60 1.01 5.98 -22.87
C MET A 60 -0.20 6.67 -23.48
N ARG A 61 -1.37 6.07 -23.32
CA ARG A 61 -2.63 6.62 -23.80
C ARG A 61 -3.09 7.73 -22.85
N THR A 62 -3.37 8.92 -23.41
CA THR A 62 -3.73 10.14 -22.67
C THR A 62 -5.12 10.70 -23.07
N THR A 63 -5.87 9.94 -23.85
CA THR A 63 -7.20 10.32 -24.36
C THR A 63 -8.21 9.24 -24.04
N LEU A 64 -9.44 9.67 -23.71
CA LEU A 64 -10.58 8.80 -23.48
C LEU A 64 -11.23 8.48 -24.84
N ASP A 65 -11.11 7.25 -25.29
CA ASP A 65 -11.49 6.86 -26.64
C ASP A 65 -12.93 6.33 -26.72
N SER A 66 -13.41 5.70 -25.63
CA SER A 66 -14.76 5.13 -25.60
C SER A 66 -15.76 6.04 -24.85
N LYS A 67 -17.05 5.74 -25.05
CA LYS A 67 -18.15 6.39 -24.32
C LYS A 67 -18.15 5.98 -22.84
N GLU A 68 -17.79 4.73 -22.60
CA GLU A 68 -17.68 4.12 -21.27
C GLU A 68 -16.62 4.83 -20.45
N GLU A 69 -15.40 4.99 -20.97
CA GLU A 69 -14.31 5.72 -20.30
C GLU A 69 -14.70 7.17 -19.97
N LYS A 70 -15.40 7.85 -20.90
CA LYS A 70 -15.88 9.22 -20.66
C LYS A 70 -16.92 9.28 -19.55
N ASN A 71 -17.79 8.28 -19.46
CA ASN A 71 -18.78 8.17 -18.41
C ASN A 71 -18.12 7.91 -17.04
N GLU A 72 -17.19 6.97 -16.97
CA GLU A 72 -16.42 6.64 -15.76
C GLU A 72 -15.67 7.86 -15.25
N TYR A 73 -14.91 8.50 -16.13
CA TYR A 73 -14.17 9.73 -15.83
C TYR A 73 -15.09 10.84 -15.28
N THR A 74 -16.21 11.10 -15.95
CA THR A 74 -17.17 12.14 -15.53
C THR A 74 -17.79 11.80 -14.17
N THR A 75 -18.10 10.52 -13.93
CA THR A 75 -18.64 10.03 -12.66
C THR A 75 -17.65 10.25 -11.53
N ILE A 76 -16.37 9.88 -11.72
CA ILE A 76 -15.31 10.13 -10.74
C ILE A 76 -15.18 11.62 -10.44
N LEU A 77 -15.10 12.46 -11.46
CA LEU A 77 -14.99 13.92 -11.29
C LEU A 77 -16.17 14.52 -10.54
N SER A 78 -17.38 13.96 -10.67
CA SER A 78 -18.56 14.46 -9.96
C SER A 78 -18.46 14.32 -8.44
N GLN A 79 -17.68 13.37 -7.95
CA GLN A 79 -17.49 13.08 -6.52
C GLN A 79 -16.31 13.85 -5.90
N LEU A 80 -15.53 14.54 -6.72
CA LEU A 80 -14.32 15.21 -6.30
C LEU A 80 -14.48 16.74 -6.22
N ASP A 81 -13.75 17.34 -5.29
CA ASP A 81 -13.57 18.78 -5.26
C ASP A 81 -12.65 19.28 -6.40
N LYS A 82 -12.45 20.59 -6.47
CA LYS A 82 -11.64 21.22 -7.52
C LYS A 82 -10.19 20.69 -7.57
N ASN A 83 -9.60 20.38 -6.42
CA ASN A 83 -8.22 19.89 -6.36
C ASN A 83 -8.14 18.43 -6.82
N GLY A 84 -9.07 17.57 -6.36
CA GLY A 84 -9.15 16.19 -6.81
C GLY A 84 -9.36 16.05 -8.31
N ARG A 85 -10.23 16.90 -8.89
CA ARG A 85 -10.42 16.95 -10.35
C ARG A 85 -9.13 17.27 -11.09
N LYS A 86 -8.36 18.27 -10.61
CA LYS A 86 -7.06 18.60 -11.22
C LYS A 86 -6.06 17.44 -11.14
N ILE A 87 -6.07 16.70 -10.04
CA ILE A 87 -5.18 15.53 -9.90
C ILE A 87 -5.57 14.47 -10.92
N VAL A 88 -6.86 14.12 -11.04
CA VAL A 88 -7.33 13.14 -12.02
C VAL A 88 -7.06 13.60 -13.46
N ASP A 89 -7.27 14.89 -13.76
CA ASP A 89 -6.90 15.47 -15.07
C ASP A 89 -5.39 15.29 -15.37
N ASN A 90 -4.54 15.46 -14.37
CA ASN A 90 -3.11 15.24 -14.53
C ASN A 90 -2.76 13.76 -14.72
N LEU A 91 -3.40 12.84 -14.00
CA LEU A 91 -3.23 11.40 -14.22
C LEU A 91 -3.65 10.99 -15.64
N LEU A 92 -4.70 11.59 -16.21
CA LEU A 92 -5.06 11.37 -17.60
C LEU A 92 -3.99 11.91 -18.55
N LYS A 93 -3.54 13.15 -18.36
CA LYS A 93 -2.53 13.80 -19.21
C LYS A 93 -1.19 13.07 -19.21
N THR A 94 -0.84 12.44 -18.10
CA THR A 94 0.39 11.63 -17.98
C THR A 94 0.21 10.18 -18.45
N GLY A 95 -1.01 9.76 -18.78
CA GLY A 95 -1.34 8.40 -19.19
C GLY A 95 -1.49 7.40 -18.04
N VAL A 96 -1.23 7.81 -16.80
CA VAL A 96 -1.35 6.95 -15.61
C VAL A 96 -2.79 6.47 -15.41
N LEU A 97 -3.77 7.34 -15.66
CA LEU A 97 -5.19 7.00 -15.47
C LEU A 97 -5.66 5.82 -16.33
N LEU A 98 -5.08 5.66 -17.51
CA LEU A 98 -5.42 4.63 -18.48
C LEU A 98 -4.39 3.48 -18.51
N ASN A 99 -3.48 3.45 -17.53
CA ASN A 99 -2.55 2.35 -17.36
C ASN A 99 -3.31 1.10 -16.92
N SER A 100 -2.98 -0.07 -17.49
CA SER A 100 -3.62 -1.37 -17.28
C SER A 100 -2.60 -2.42 -16.81
N ASP A 101 -1.66 -2.01 -15.95
CA ASP A 101 -0.62 -2.88 -15.38
C ASP A 101 -1.11 -3.75 -14.21
N SER A 102 -2.42 -3.83 -14.02
CA SER A 102 -3.04 -4.70 -13.02
C SER A 102 -3.02 -6.18 -13.44
N ASN A 103 -3.14 -7.07 -12.47
CA ASN A 103 -3.15 -8.52 -12.69
C ASN A 103 -4.35 -9.01 -13.52
N ASP A 104 -5.45 -8.27 -13.54
CA ASP A 104 -6.65 -8.53 -14.32
C ASP A 104 -6.81 -7.62 -15.55
N HIS A 105 -5.77 -6.83 -15.86
CA HIS A 105 -5.73 -5.85 -16.95
C HIS A 105 -6.75 -4.69 -16.84
N SER A 106 -7.39 -4.51 -15.68
CA SER A 106 -8.20 -3.32 -15.42
C SER A 106 -7.31 -2.08 -15.36
N THR A 107 -7.86 -0.93 -15.75
CA THR A 107 -7.14 0.35 -15.70
C THR A 107 -7.27 1.00 -14.32
N VAL A 108 -6.45 2.04 -14.08
CA VAL A 108 -6.66 2.91 -12.92
C VAL A 108 -8.06 3.51 -12.96
N LEU A 109 -8.53 3.95 -14.15
CA LEU A 109 -9.86 4.53 -14.36
C LEU A 109 -10.97 3.56 -13.93
N ASP A 110 -10.94 2.31 -14.42
CA ASP A 110 -11.92 1.27 -14.09
C ASP A 110 -12.02 1.06 -12.57
N ASN A 111 -10.88 0.96 -11.90
CA ASN A 111 -10.83 0.70 -10.46
C ASN A 111 -11.30 1.91 -9.64
N LEU A 112 -10.92 3.13 -10.02
CA LEU A 112 -11.45 4.35 -9.38
C LEU A 112 -12.96 4.50 -9.59
N TYR A 113 -13.48 4.13 -10.76
CA TYR A 113 -14.90 4.12 -11.02
C TYR A 113 -15.66 3.12 -10.13
N LYS A 114 -15.12 1.91 -9.98
CA LYS A 114 -15.67 0.90 -9.05
C LYS A 114 -15.62 1.38 -7.59
N ILE A 115 -14.54 2.04 -7.16
CA ILE A 115 -14.48 2.65 -5.82
C ILE A 115 -15.60 3.69 -5.65
N ALA A 116 -15.86 4.49 -6.67
CA ALA A 116 -16.84 5.56 -6.64
C ALA A 116 -18.31 5.09 -6.67
N THR A 117 -18.58 3.92 -7.28
CA THR A 117 -19.95 3.49 -7.61
C THR A 117 -20.41 2.24 -6.91
N GLU A 118 -19.50 1.34 -6.54
CA GLU A 118 -19.84 0.09 -5.87
C GLU A 118 -19.84 0.25 -4.33
N PRO A 119 -20.55 -0.63 -3.60
CA PRO A 119 -20.53 -0.63 -2.14
C PRO A 119 -19.11 -0.86 -1.58
N ARG A 120 -18.79 -0.14 -0.52
CA ARG A 120 -17.59 -0.41 0.29
C ARG A 120 -17.96 -1.29 1.48
N ALA A 121 -16.96 -1.90 2.11
CA ALA A 121 -17.15 -2.64 3.34
C ALA A 121 -17.81 -1.74 4.40
N GLU A 122 -18.61 -2.34 5.26
CA GLU A 122 -19.30 -1.61 6.34
C GLU A 122 -18.29 -0.81 7.18
N GLY A 123 -18.58 0.47 7.37
CA GLY A 123 -17.70 1.40 8.07
C GLY A 123 -16.64 2.09 7.24
N LEU A 124 -16.54 1.80 5.94
CA LEU A 124 -15.68 2.54 4.99
C LEU A 124 -16.51 3.47 4.12
N ASP A 125 -16.01 4.70 3.95
CA ASP A 125 -16.62 5.70 3.07
C ASP A 125 -16.01 5.67 1.67
N SER A 126 -16.86 5.50 0.65
CA SER A 126 -16.45 5.45 -0.77
C SER A 126 -15.66 6.69 -1.21
N LYS A 127 -16.08 7.86 -0.75
CA LYS A 127 -15.45 9.12 -1.14
C LYS A 127 -14.07 9.29 -0.50
N THR A 128 -13.90 8.82 0.73
CA THR A 128 -12.60 8.78 1.42
C THR A 128 -11.67 7.83 0.70
N MET A 129 -12.11 6.59 0.43
CA MET A 129 -11.30 5.60 -0.29
C MET A 129 -10.89 6.08 -1.68
N LEU A 130 -11.80 6.72 -2.42
CA LEU A 130 -11.52 7.30 -3.73
C LEU A 130 -10.43 8.37 -3.66
N LYS A 131 -10.52 9.28 -2.69
CA LYS A 131 -9.55 10.36 -2.51
C LYS A 131 -8.18 9.84 -2.09
N ASP A 132 -8.14 8.91 -1.14
CA ASP A 132 -6.89 8.33 -0.67
C ASP A 132 -6.18 7.58 -1.81
N THR A 133 -6.93 6.82 -2.62
CA THR A 133 -6.39 6.09 -3.77
C THR A 133 -5.81 7.05 -4.82
N ILE A 134 -6.56 8.09 -5.20
CA ILE A 134 -6.10 9.11 -6.16
C ILE A 134 -4.86 9.83 -5.62
N ALA A 135 -4.84 10.19 -4.34
CA ALA A 135 -3.73 10.90 -3.73
C ALA A 135 -2.46 10.03 -3.68
N ALA A 136 -2.58 8.75 -3.31
CA ALA A 136 -1.46 7.83 -3.25
C ALA A 136 -0.85 7.53 -4.63
N ILE A 137 -1.68 7.39 -5.67
CA ILE A 137 -1.20 7.20 -7.05
C ILE A 137 -0.49 8.46 -7.57
N ALA A 138 -1.06 9.65 -7.33
CA ALA A 138 -0.48 10.89 -7.79
C ALA A 138 0.79 11.29 -7.04
N TYR A 139 0.85 10.97 -5.76
CA TYR A 139 1.91 11.37 -4.84
C TYR A 139 2.30 10.23 -3.91
N PRO A 140 2.96 9.15 -4.37
CA PRO A 140 3.24 7.97 -3.54
C PRO A 140 4.00 8.28 -2.24
N TYR A 141 4.74 9.39 -2.20
CA TYR A 141 5.48 9.83 -1.00
C TYR A 141 4.61 10.27 0.19
N ILE A 142 3.28 10.32 0.03
CA ILE A 142 2.37 10.57 1.15
C ILE A 142 2.07 9.30 1.96
N ILE A 143 2.35 8.13 1.41
CA ILE A 143 2.18 6.85 2.08
C ILE A 143 3.07 6.83 3.32
N THR A 144 2.49 6.52 4.47
CA THR A 144 3.18 6.57 5.75
C THR A 144 2.86 5.33 6.59
N GLN A 145 3.81 4.98 7.47
CA GLN A 145 3.66 3.89 8.43
C GLN A 145 3.19 4.35 9.82
N GLN A 146 2.96 5.64 10.02
CA GLN A 146 2.62 6.16 11.35
C GLN A 146 1.30 5.57 11.84
N PHE A 147 1.35 4.95 13.04
CA PHE A 147 0.25 4.15 13.54
C PHE A 147 -0.95 4.99 13.98
N GLY A 148 -0.70 6.11 14.64
CA GLY A 148 -1.71 7.01 15.17
C GLY A 148 -2.40 6.51 16.46
N ASP A 149 -2.99 7.44 17.18
CA ASP A 149 -3.67 7.17 18.45
C ASP A 149 -5.04 6.49 18.28
N ILE A 150 -5.56 5.91 19.36
CA ILE A 150 -6.92 5.40 19.44
C ILE A 150 -7.78 6.42 20.21
N PRO A 151 -8.64 7.19 19.52
CA PRO A 151 -9.50 8.16 20.18
C PRO A 151 -10.43 7.52 21.22
N PRO A 152 -10.81 8.25 22.30
CA PRO A 152 -11.64 7.73 23.38
C PRO A 152 -12.97 7.09 22.93
N GLU A 153 -13.59 7.61 21.88
CA GLU A 153 -14.84 7.11 21.33
C GLU A 153 -14.75 5.70 20.75
N TYR A 154 -13.56 5.24 20.37
CA TYR A 154 -13.31 3.89 19.86
C TYR A 154 -12.84 2.90 20.92
N GLN A 155 -12.53 3.37 22.14
CA GLN A 155 -11.94 2.55 23.18
C GLN A 155 -12.77 1.30 23.49
N GLN A 156 -14.09 1.42 23.63
CA GLN A 156 -14.96 0.27 23.90
C GLN A 156 -14.98 -0.75 22.78
N GLN A 157 -14.97 -0.30 21.52
CA GLN A 157 -14.93 -1.18 20.34
C GLN A 157 -13.60 -1.93 20.25
N VAL A 158 -12.50 -1.24 20.54
CA VAL A 158 -11.16 -1.85 20.60
C VAL A 158 -11.10 -2.89 21.72
N VAL A 159 -11.66 -2.60 22.90
CA VAL A 159 -11.76 -3.55 24.00
C VAL A 159 -12.53 -4.80 23.59
N ALA A 160 -13.69 -4.64 22.96
CA ALA A 160 -14.51 -5.76 22.52
C ALA A 160 -13.77 -6.64 21.49
N ALA A 161 -13.17 -6.01 20.47
CA ALA A 161 -12.41 -6.71 19.45
C ALA A 161 -11.19 -7.47 20.00
N ASN A 162 -10.56 -6.96 21.05
CA ASN A 162 -9.43 -7.61 21.69
C ASN A 162 -9.81 -8.74 22.64
N ASN A 163 -10.93 -8.65 23.32
CA ASN A 163 -11.45 -9.73 24.13
C ASN A 163 -11.72 -10.99 23.31
N GLU A 164 -12.23 -10.83 22.08
CA GLU A 164 -12.39 -11.93 21.13
C GLU A 164 -11.06 -12.58 20.74
N ASN A 165 -9.98 -11.81 20.69
CA ASN A 165 -8.66 -12.26 20.26
C ASN A 165 -7.74 -12.73 21.39
N LYS A 166 -8.20 -12.72 22.64
CA LYS A 166 -7.37 -13.00 23.84
C LYS A 166 -6.10 -12.14 23.92
N THR A 167 -6.14 -10.93 23.36
CA THR A 167 -5.01 -10.01 23.38
C THR A 167 -5.03 -9.22 24.69
N ASN A 168 -3.87 -8.98 25.28
CA ASN A 168 -3.79 -8.22 26.53
C ASN A 168 -4.13 -6.74 26.28
N LEU A 169 -5.22 -6.25 26.87
CA LEU A 169 -5.70 -4.87 26.71
C LEU A 169 -4.71 -3.83 27.24
N ILE A 170 -3.96 -4.16 28.30
CA ILE A 170 -2.96 -3.25 28.87
C ILE A 170 -1.89 -2.93 27.81
N ASP A 171 -1.46 -3.94 27.05
CA ASP A 171 -0.48 -3.73 25.99
C ASP A 171 -0.99 -2.82 24.85
N ILE A 172 -2.30 -2.80 24.64
CA ILE A 172 -2.93 -1.93 23.63
C ILE A 172 -3.00 -0.50 24.11
N TRP A 173 -3.45 -0.30 25.34
CA TRP A 173 -3.54 1.04 25.92
C TRP A 173 -2.17 1.66 26.11
N GLN A 174 -1.21 0.91 26.63
CA GLN A 174 0.19 1.36 26.71
C GLN A 174 0.78 1.58 25.32
N GLY A 175 0.50 0.69 24.37
CA GLY A 175 0.90 0.84 22.98
C GLY A 175 0.32 2.08 22.31
N SER A 176 -0.92 2.45 22.59
CA SER A 176 -1.54 3.66 22.02
C SER A 176 -1.08 4.95 22.68
N GLN A 177 -0.63 4.89 23.93
CA GLN A 177 -0.10 6.05 24.67
C GLN A 177 1.42 6.21 24.54
N ASP A 178 2.15 5.08 24.48
CA ASP A 178 3.61 5.05 24.32
C ASP A 178 4.05 4.92 22.84
N VAL A 179 3.17 4.59 21.94
CA VAL A 179 3.46 4.70 20.53
C VAL A 179 3.49 6.20 20.24
N ASN A 180 4.58 6.77 20.67
CA ASN A 180 5.13 7.85 19.93
C ASN A 180 4.95 7.44 18.47
N VAL A 181 4.04 8.08 17.82
CA VAL A 181 3.43 7.85 16.50
C VAL A 181 4.42 7.44 15.39
N GLU A 182 5.71 7.44 15.72
CA GLU A 182 6.83 7.28 14.81
C GLU A 182 7.21 5.83 14.48
N HIS A 183 6.76 4.82 15.21
CA HIS A 183 7.32 3.46 15.10
C HIS A 183 6.28 2.34 15.00
N SER A 184 5.48 2.32 13.92
CA SER A 184 4.78 1.09 13.59
C SER A 184 5.74 0.05 13.01
N GLY A 185 5.44 -1.25 13.18
CA GLY A 185 6.15 -2.34 12.56
C GLY A 185 5.89 -2.50 11.05
N THR A 186 5.11 -1.62 10.44
CA THR A 186 4.66 -1.75 9.04
C THR A 186 5.59 -1.10 8.00
N CYS A 187 6.84 -0.78 8.33
CA CYS A 187 7.75 -0.11 7.40
C CYS A 187 7.95 -0.86 6.07
N VAL A 188 8.06 -2.19 6.12
CA VAL A 188 8.15 -3.02 4.92
C VAL A 188 6.85 -2.95 4.12
N ALA A 189 5.71 -3.11 4.78
CA ALA A 189 4.41 -3.03 4.14
C ALA A 189 4.15 -1.65 3.50
N ALA A 190 4.50 -0.56 4.18
CA ALA A 190 4.43 0.79 3.61
C ALA A 190 5.37 0.98 2.42
N SER A 191 6.56 0.38 2.45
CA SER A 191 7.50 0.39 1.32
C SER A 191 6.96 -0.39 0.13
N THR A 192 6.33 -1.54 0.36
CA THR A 192 5.67 -2.34 -0.68
C THR A 192 4.48 -1.59 -1.26
N GLU A 193 3.67 -0.96 -0.44
CA GLU A 193 2.57 -0.10 -0.85
C GLU A 193 3.06 1.07 -1.73
N PHE A 194 4.10 1.78 -1.30
CA PHE A 194 4.74 2.84 -2.08
C PHE A 194 5.24 2.34 -3.43
N LYS A 195 5.92 1.19 -3.45
CA LYS A 195 6.45 0.58 -4.66
C LYS A 195 5.33 0.22 -5.65
N LEU A 196 4.24 -0.37 -5.12
CA LEU A 196 3.06 -0.72 -5.90
C LEU A 196 2.40 0.54 -6.50
N ALA A 197 2.12 1.57 -5.69
CA ALA A 197 1.52 2.82 -6.16
C ALA A 197 2.36 3.53 -7.23
N LYS A 198 3.70 3.45 -7.11
CA LYS A 198 4.63 4.12 -8.01
C LYS A 198 4.88 3.36 -9.30
N GLN A 199 4.99 2.03 -9.25
CA GLN A 199 5.43 1.20 -10.38
C GLN A 199 4.28 0.53 -11.12
N LEU A 200 3.20 0.18 -10.41
CA LEU A 200 2.03 -0.54 -10.92
C LEU A 200 0.73 0.15 -10.44
N PRO A 201 0.47 1.40 -10.89
CA PRO A 201 -0.64 2.19 -10.38
C PRO A 201 -2.02 1.57 -10.62
N ALA A 202 -2.21 0.79 -11.69
CA ALA A 202 -3.49 0.09 -11.92
C ALA A 202 -3.67 -1.09 -10.95
N GLU A 203 -2.61 -1.83 -10.65
CA GLU A 203 -2.64 -2.87 -9.62
C GLU A 203 -2.87 -2.27 -8.23
N PHE A 204 -2.25 -1.13 -7.91
CA PHE A 204 -2.54 -0.41 -6.68
C PHE A 204 -4.01 0.00 -6.57
N ALA A 205 -4.57 0.58 -7.63
CA ALA A 205 -5.98 0.96 -7.68
C ALA A 205 -6.92 -0.25 -7.53
N ARG A 206 -6.56 -1.40 -8.13
CA ARG A 206 -7.29 -2.66 -8.00
C ARG A 206 -7.26 -3.18 -6.56
N PHE A 207 -6.09 -3.19 -5.91
CA PHE A 207 -5.98 -3.53 -4.49
C PHE A 207 -6.83 -2.62 -3.62
N ALA A 208 -6.76 -1.29 -3.82
CA ALA A 208 -7.58 -0.33 -3.10
C ALA A 208 -9.08 -0.60 -3.26
N GLN A 209 -9.52 -0.91 -4.50
CA GLN A 209 -10.91 -1.22 -4.82
C GLN A 209 -11.37 -2.52 -4.15
N GLU A 210 -10.62 -3.61 -4.29
CA GLU A 210 -11.02 -4.92 -3.79
C GLU A 210 -10.90 -5.02 -2.25
N LEU A 211 -9.82 -4.48 -1.65
CA LEU A 211 -9.63 -4.48 -0.19
C LEU A 211 -10.65 -3.60 0.54
N SER A 212 -11.14 -2.54 -0.08
CA SER A 212 -12.19 -1.70 0.50
C SER A 212 -13.61 -2.17 0.16
N SER A 213 -13.79 -3.19 -0.69
CA SER A 213 -15.09 -3.78 -1.03
C SER A 213 -15.61 -4.68 0.11
N PRO A 214 -16.88 -5.07 0.09
CA PRO A 214 -17.43 -6.02 1.07
C PRO A 214 -16.71 -7.38 1.12
N LYS A 215 -15.93 -7.73 0.09
CA LYS A 215 -15.13 -8.97 0.04
C LYS A 215 -13.86 -8.89 0.89
N LEU A 216 -13.34 -7.69 1.13
CA LEU A 216 -12.11 -7.44 1.89
C LEU A 216 -10.93 -8.34 1.47
N SER A 217 -10.82 -8.62 0.19
CA SER A 217 -9.75 -9.50 -0.30
C SER A 217 -9.49 -9.29 -1.78
N VAL A 218 -8.22 -9.48 -2.16
CA VAL A 218 -7.73 -9.43 -3.54
C VAL A 218 -7.35 -10.83 -3.99
N ASN A 219 -7.80 -11.21 -5.18
CA ASN A 219 -7.32 -12.40 -5.85
C ASN A 219 -6.26 -12.01 -6.89
N LYS A 220 -5.10 -12.68 -6.83
CA LYS A 220 -4.00 -12.45 -7.77
C LYS A 220 -3.54 -13.76 -8.37
N THR A 221 -3.47 -13.83 -9.69
CA THR A 221 -2.88 -14.97 -10.40
C THR A 221 -1.39 -14.74 -10.56
N ILE A 222 -0.60 -15.71 -10.16
CA ILE A 222 0.88 -15.68 -10.27
C ILE A 222 1.40 -16.87 -11.05
N GLY A 223 2.56 -16.71 -11.67
CA GLY A 223 3.36 -17.82 -12.18
C GLY A 223 4.13 -18.46 -11.03
N LEU A 224 3.94 -19.76 -10.80
CA LEU A 224 4.60 -20.46 -9.69
C LEU A 224 6.12 -20.50 -9.87
N ASN A 225 6.61 -20.56 -11.08
CA ASN A 225 8.05 -20.54 -11.39
C ASN A 225 8.72 -19.20 -11.03
N ASN A 226 7.95 -18.16 -10.81
CA ASN A 226 8.48 -16.85 -10.41
C ASN A 226 8.80 -16.75 -8.91
N LEU A 227 8.31 -17.69 -8.08
CA LEU A 227 8.58 -17.73 -6.64
C LEU A 227 9.80 -18.55 -6.28
N ALA A 228 10.10 -19.57 -7.08
CA ALA A 228 11.24 -20.46 -6.88
C ALA A 228 11.59 -21.13 -8.21
N ASP A 229 12.82 -21.68 -8.31
CA ASP A 229 13.30 -22.38 -9.51
C ASP A 229 12.44 -23.59 -9.87
N GLU A 230 11.77 -24.18 -8.87
CA GLU A 230 10.90 -25.33 -9.03
C GLU A 230 9.50 -25.06 -8.47
N THR A 231 8.48 -25.56 -9.18
CA THR A 231 7.07 -25.40 -8.79
C THR A 231 6.77 -25.95 -7.38
N LEU A 232 7.39 -27.07 -6.98
CA LEU A 232 7.22 -27.65 -5.64
C LEU A 232 7.75 -26.71 -4.56
N ASN A 233 8.86 -26.02 -4.80
CA ASN A 233 9.40 -25.03 -3.90
C ASN A 233 8.48 -23.82 -3.77
N ALA A 234 7.87 -23.37 -4.87
CA ALA A 234 6.89 -22.31 -4.85
C ALA A 234 5.64 -22.67 -4.01
N ILE A 235 5.10 -23.87 -4.18
CA ILE A 235 3.97 -24.38 -3.39
C ILE A 235 4.36 -24.51 -1.91
N TRP A 236 5.56 -25.00 -1.63
CA TRP A 236 6.05 -25.08 -0.26
C TRP A 236 6.14 -23.72 0.41
N LEU A 237 6.65 -22.69 -0.29
CA LEU A 237 6.70 -21.31 0.23
C LEU A 237 5.31 -20.75 0.51
N LEU A 238 4.34 -20.93 -0.40
CA LEU A 238 2.97 -20.48 -0.17
C LEU A 238 2.37 -21.12 1.09
N ASN A 239 2.59 -22.43 1.28
CA ASN A 239 2.13 -23.14 2.47
C ASN A 239 2.89 -22.69 3.73
N ALA A 240 4.20 -22.47 3.66
CA ALA A 240 5.00 -22.01 4.78
C ALA A 240 4.59 -20.61 5.27
N PHE A 241 4.15 -19.76 4.35
CA PHE A 241 3.59 -18.42 4.66
C PHE A 241 2.08 -18.42 4.87
N GLU A 242 1.45 -19.61 4.85
CA GLU A 242 0.00 -19.77 5.06
C GLU A 242 -0.87 -18.94 4.11
N ILE A 243 -0.36 -18.66 2.90
CA ILE A 243 -1.10 -17.92 1.88
C ILE A 243 -2.19 -18.81 1.29
N PRO A 244 -3.47 -18.44 1.34
CA PRO A 244 -4.54 -19.17 0.67
C PRO A 244 -4.38 -19.13 -0.84
N PHE A 245 -4.37 -20.28 -1.49
CA PHE A 245 -4.27 -20.37 -2.94
C PHE A 245 -5.07 -21.52 -3.52
N GLU A 246 -5.42 -21.37 -4.80
CA GLU A 246 -6.02 -22.41 -5.65
C GLU A 246 -5.11 -22.61 -6.85
N THR A 247 -4.90 -23.87 -7.26
CA THR A 247 -4.18 -24.20 -8.47
C THR A 247 -4.81 -25.41 -9.16
N ASN A 248 -5.00 -25.30 -10.48
CA ASN A 248 -5.47 -26.39 -11.33
C ASN A 248 -4.32 -27.01 -12.14
N ASN A 249 -3.15 -26.41 -12.10
CA ASN A 249 -1.95 -26.85 -12.81
C ASN A 249 -0.71 -26.36 -12.04
N PHE A 250 0.45 -26.91 -12.41
CA PHE A 250 1.72 -26.56 -11.75
C PHE A 250 2.38 -25.27 -12.29
N ASN A 251 1.75 -24.55 -13.20
CA ASN A 251 2.34 -23.35 -13.80
C ASN A 251 1.85 -22.06 -13.14
N THR A 252 0.62 -22.04 -12.66
CA THR A 252 0.00 -20.86 -12.07
C THR A 252 -0.78 -21.20 -10.81
N ALA A 253 -0.87 -20.23 -9.90
CA ALA A 253 -1.75 -20.29 -8.74
C ALA A 253 -2.54 -18.99 -8.63
N LYS A 254 -3.77 -19.09 -8.13
CA LYS A 254 -4.61 -17.96 -7.75
C LYS A 254 -4.50 -17.78 -6.25
N LEU A 255 -3.87 -16.71 -5.84
CA LEU A 255 -3.67 -16.36 -4.44
C LEU A 255 -4.81 -15.49 -3.95
N LYS A 256 -5.14 -15.62 -2.67
CA LYS A 256 -6.09 -14.73 -1.99
C LYS A 256 -5.35 -13.96 -0.90
N PHE A 257 -5.35 -12.63 -1.00
CA PHE A 257 -4.80 -11.72 -0.01
C PHE A 257 -5.93 -10.97 0.70
N ALA A 258 -5.81 -10.81 2.01
CA ALA A 258 -6.79 -10.10 2.82
C ALA A 258 -6.10 -9.38 3.99
N PRO A 259 -6.62 -8.23 4.44
CA PRO A 259 -6.17 -7.64 5.69
C PRO A 259 -6.62 -8.49 6.88
N ASP A 260 -6.06 -8.23 8.05
CA ASP A 260 -6.54 -8.84 9.28
C ASP A 260 -7.98 -8.38 9.64
N LYS A 261 -8.65 -9.14 10.49
CA LYS A 261 -10.05 -8.89 10.86
C LYS A 261 -10.30 -7.55 11.55
N ASN A 262 -9.28 -6.95 12.15
CA ASN A 262 -9.36 -5.68 12.86
C ASN A 262 -9.04 -4.48 11.96
N ALA A 263 -8.66 -4.70 10.71
CA ALA A 263 -8.24 -3.64 9.80
C ALA A 263 -9.34 -2.61 9.52
N ILE A 264 -10.60 -3.05 9.43
CA ILE A 264 -11.74 -2.13 9.22
C ILE A 264 -11.91 -1.20 10.42
N LEU A 265 -11.90 -1.74 11.63
CA LEU A 265 -12.00 -0.92 12.85
C LEU A 265 -10.81 0.06 12.91
N ARG A 266 -9.60 -0.39 12.60
CA ARG A 266 -8.43 0.51 12.56
C ARG A 266 -8.56 1.58 11.46
N ALA A 267 -9.07 1.24 10.29
CA ALA A 267 -9.34 2.20 9.22
C ALA A 267 -10.37 3.27 9.63
N GLN A 268 -11.43 2.88 10.34
CA GLN A 268 -12.41 3.81 10.90
C GLN A 268 -11.77 4.77 11.91
N ILE A 269 -10.89 4.27 12.79
CA ILE A 269 -10.14 5.09 13.73
C ILE A 269 -9.30 6.13 12.99
N GLN A 270 -8.62 5.73 11.90
CA GLN A 270 -7.83 6.66 11.08
C GLN A 270 -8.69 7.75 10.41
N THR A 271 -9.96 7.45 10.08
CA THR A 271 -10.87 8.46 9.52
C THR A 271 -11.12 9.62 10.49
N THR A 272 -11.09 9.37 11.80
CA THR A 272 -11.32 10.39 12.83
C THR A 272 -10.05 11.14 13.23
N ASN A 273 -8.87 10.61 12.92
CA ASN A 273 -7.61 11.23 13.24
C ASN A 273 -7.41 12.52 12.43
N LYS A 274 -6.96 13.57 13.12
CA LYS A 274 -6.72 14.88 12.52
C LYS A 274 -5.26 15.11 12.13
N ASP A 275 -4.37 14.23 12.58
CA ASP A 275 -2.95 14.33 12.24
C ASP A 275 -2.73 13.91 10.77
N PRO A 276 -2.25 14.83 9.92
CA PRO A 276 -2.00 14.52 8.51
C PRO A 276 -0.81 13.58 8.28
N TYR A 277 -0.03 13.28 9.31
CA TYR A 277 1.12 12.39 9.22
C TYR A 277 0.78 10.94 9.51
N GLU A 278 -0.39 10.66 10.05
CA GLU A 278 -0.85 9.29 10.31
C GLU A 278 -1.32 8.58 9.04
N ARG A 279 -1.35 7.26 9.11
CA ARG A 279 -1.86 6.41 8.02
C ARG A 279 -3.30 6.82 7.65
N THR A 280 -3.61 6.79 6.36
CA THR A 280 -4.99 6.89 5.88
C THR A 280 -5.74 5.56 6.12
N PRO A 281 -7.08 5.54 6.06
CA PRO A 281 -7.85 4.29 6.01
C PRO A 281 -7.35 3.30 4.94
N LEU A 282 -6.94 3.80 3.78
CA LEU A 282 -6.37 2.98 2.70
C LEU A 282 -5.01 2.38 3.11
N ASP A 283 -4.11 3.20 3.68
CA ASP A 283 -2.81 2.71 4.15
C ASP A 283 -2.99 1.56 5.17
N VAL A 284 -3.99 1.66 6.06
CA VAL A 284 -4.30 0.59 7.01
C VAL A 284 -4.66 -0.72 6.29
N LEU A 285 -5.56 -0.68 5.31
CA LEU A 285 -5.98 -1.87 4.57
C LEU A 285 -4.84 -2.50 3.79
N MET A 286 -4.07 -1.67 3.07
CA MET A 286 -2.93 -2.11 2.26
C MET A 286 -1.83 -2.69 3.13
N GLN A 287 -1.40 -1.95 4.16
CA GLN A 287 -0.31 -2.39 5.03
C GLN A 287 -0.69 -3.61 5.84
N SER A 288 -1.93 -3.69 6.35
CA SER A 288 -2.42 -4.89 7.01
C SER A 288 -2.34 -6.11 6.09
N THR A 289 -2.75 -5.96 4.83
CA THR A 289 -2.69 -7.05 3.84
C THR A 289 -1.25 -7.50 3.59
N PHE A 290 -0.31 -6.58 3.39
CA PHE A 290 1.10 -6.93 3.17
C PHE A 290 1.77 -7.50 4.42
N MET A 291 1.41 -7.01 5.60
CA MET A 291 1.86 -7.60 6.87
C MET A 291 1.34 -9.03 7.05
N GLN A 292 0.09 -9.32 6.68
CA GLN A 292 -0.48 -10.67 6.75
C GLN A 292 0.30 -11.66 5.87
N ILE A 293 0.68 -11.26 4.67
CA ILE A 293 1.46 -12.09 3.74
C ILE A 293 2.78 -12.53 4.40
N GLY A 294 3.57 -11.58 4.91
CA GLY A 294 4.87 -11.86 5.50
C GLY A 294 4.82 -12.48 6.90
N SER A 295 3.73 -12.26 7.66
CA SER A 295 3.60 -12.71 9.04
C SER A 295 2.78 -14.01 9.21
N GLN A 296 2.59 -14.77 8.15
CA GLN A 296 1.82 -16.02 8.18
C GLN A 296 0.39 -15.80 8.69
N GLN A 297 -0.30 -14.79 8.16
CA GLN A 297 -1.67 -14.41 8.50
C GLN A 297 -1.89 -14.08 9.99
N SER A 298 -0.84 -13.62 10.69
CA SER A 298 -0.89 -13.41 12.15
C SER A 298 -0.84 -11.95 12.59
N TYR A 299 -0.77 -10.98 11.67
CA TYR A 299 -0.73 -9.56 11.99
C TYR A 299 -2.07 -9.07 12.55
N ASN A 300 -2.00 -8.12 13.49
CA ASN A 300 -3.16 -7.48 14.09
C ASN A 300 -3.04 -5.94 13.98
N SER A 301 -3.92 -5.33 13.21
CA SER A 301 -3.93 -3.89 12.94
C SER A 301 -4.17 -3.01 14.16
N LEU A 302 -4.79 -3.52 15.23
CA LEU A 302 -5.04 -2.74 16.44
C LEU A 302 -3.83 -2.66 17.38
N THR A 303 -2.96 -3.66 17.34
CA THR A 303 -1.83 -3.76 18.26
C THR A 303 -0.49 -3.62 17.59
N ASP A 304 -0.47 -3.58 16.26
CA ASP A 304 0.76 -3.65 15.45
C ASP A 304 1.66 -4.84 15.81
N LYS A 305 1.06 -5.95 16.28
CA LYS A 305 1.76 -7.17 16.67
C LYS A 305 1.54 -8.27 15.63
N ARG A 306 2.45 -9.18 15.62
CA ARG A 306 2.44 -10.39 14.79
C ARG A 306 2.94 -11.59 15.60
N ALA A 307 2.55 -12.80 15.18
CA ALA A 307 2.94 -14.04 15.84
C ALA A 307 3.38 -15.14 14.85
N GLY A 308 3.88 -14.75 13.68
CA GLY A 308 4.36 -15.69 12.65
C GLY A 308 5.47 -16.60 13.14
N LYS A 309 5.59 -17.79 12.54
CA LYS A 309 6.53 -18.84 12.98
C LYS A 309 7.99 -18.44 12.84
N PHE A 310 8.32 -17.62 11.86
CA PHE A 310 9.71 -17.25 11.59
C PHE A 310 10.24 -16.17 12.54
N ASN A 311 9.38 -15.25 12.93
CA ASN A 311 9.74 -14.15 13.81
C ASN A 311 8.54 -13.70 14.66
N GLN A 312 8.55 -14.08 15.93
CA GLN A 312 7.46 -13.79 16.87
C GLN A 312 7.74 -12.55 17.73
N ASN A 313 8.98 -12.09 17.79
CA ASN A 313 9.42 -11.06 18.73
C ASN A 313 9.43 -9.66 18.12
N ASP A 314 9.53 -9.54 16.79
CA ASP A 314 9.58 -8.27 16.12
C ASP A 314 8.18 -7.82 15.64
N LYS A 315 7.93 -6.53 15.65
CA LYS A 315 6.74 -5.95 15.04
C LYS A 315 6.81 -6.01 13.52
N GLY A 316 7.99 -5.72 12.95
CA GLY A 316 8.23 -5.66 11.52
C GLY A 316 8.51 -7.00 10.87
N LEU A 317 8.48 -7.02 9.55
CA LEU A 317 8.90 -8.16 8.74
C LEU A 317 10.44 -8.19 8.64
N ILE A 318 11.03 -9.35 8.86
CA ILE A 318 12.47 -9.58 8.64
C ILE A 318 12.77 -9.71 7.15
N GLU A 319 14.05 -9.69 6.77
CA GLU A 319 14.46 -9.63 5.35
C GLU A 319 13.88 -10.75 4.48
N PHE A 320 13.83 -11.98 4.99
CA PHE A 320 13.23 -13.11 4.27
C PHE A 320 11.73 -12.93 4.05
N GLU A 321 11.00 -12.49 5.05
CA GLU A 321 9.55 -12.22 4.99
C GLU A 321 9.25 -11.05 4.05
N LYS A 322 10.09 -10.02 4.09
CA LYS A 322 10.05 -8.88 3.17
C LYS A 322 10.21 -9.35 1.73
N THR A 323 11.27 -10.10 1.43
CA THR A 323 11.54 -10.62 0.08
C THR A 323 10.39 -11.45 -0.45
N PHE A 324 9.77 -12.27 0.41
CA PHE A 324 8.60 -13.05 0.02
C PHE A 324 7.38 -12.16 -0.24
N THR A 325 7.18 -11.11 0.53
CA THR A 325 6.03 -10.20 0.41
C THR A 325 6.12 -9.35 -0.87
N GLU A 326 7.32 -8.88 -1.24
CA GLU A 326 7.60 -8.08 -2.44
C GLU A 326 7.50 -8.90 -3.74
#